data_13adcc002710c059d163b856751b58f9
#
_entry.id   13adcc002710c059d163b856751b58f9
#
_cell.length_a   1.000
_cell.length_b   1.000
_cell.length_c   1.000
_cell.angle_alpha   90.00
_cell.angle_beta   90.00
_cell.angle_gamma   90.00
#
_symmetry.space_group_name_H-M   'P 1'
#
loop_
_entity.id
_entity.type
_entity.pdbx_description
1 polymer ?
#
loop_
_entity_poly.entity_id
_entity_poly.type
_entity_poly.pdbx_seq_one_letter_code
_entity_poly.pdbx_strand_id
1 'polypeptide(L)'
;MAGKNIFPVPEVPLKILKLFAKGKIPFVIVGGAAIALHGIPRSTMDIDIVVPAELDTVNRLFSAIQDAGLLSRDKYIFTLIDKPNLLIGQWMTLQDKRGMEFIDIFFESKEEFKELLKRAKKIKGIKFNFYIASLSDLEKMKKISARAIDLADIVLIREKRGKKK
;
A
#
# COMPACT_ATOMS: atom_id res chain seq x y z
N MET A 1 -20.32 -19.93 8.27
CA MET A 1 -20.55 -18.48 8.32
C MET A 1 -19.34 -17.78 7.75
N ALA A 2 -19.46 -17.16 6.61
CA ALA A 2 -18.46 -16.20 6.15
C ALA A 2 -18.40 -15.08 7.18
N GLY A 3 -17.31 -14.97 7.95
CA GLY A 3 -17.10 -13.88 8.87
C GLY A 3 -17.28 -12.58 8.10
N LYS A 4 -18.13 -11.68 8.61
CA LYS A 4 -18.26 -10.35 8.06
C LYS A 4 -16.85 -9.79 7.94
N ASN A 5 -16.45 -9.45 6.74
CA ASN A 5 -15.19 -8.78 6.47
C ASN A 5 -15.23 -7.46 7.24
N ILE A 6 -14.67 -7.43 8.45
CA ILE A 6 -14.69 -6.27 9.35
C ILE A 6 -13.76 -5.18 8.78
N PHE A 7 -12.94 -5.55 7.79
CA PHE A 7 -12.02 -4.65 7.13
C PHE A 7 -12.61 -4.15 5.82
N PRO A 8 -12.51 -2.83 5.55
CA PRO A 8 -12.92 -2.24 4.27
C PRO A 8 -11.97 -2.63 3.11
N VAL A 9 -11.20 -3.69 3.28
CA VAL A 9 -10.18 -4.16 2.34
C VAL A 9 -10.59 -5.52 1.79
N PRO A 10 -10.55 -5.73 0.47
CA PRO A 10 -10.87 -7.01 -0.15
C PRO A 10 -9.98 -8.16 0.35
N GLU A 11 -10.53 -9.36 0.39
CA GLU A 11 -9.88 -10.55 0.97
C GLU A 11 -8.58 -10.94 0.25
N VAL A 12 -8.55 -10.91 -1.07
CA VAL A 12 -7.38 -11.35 -1.87
C VAL A 12 -6.16 -10.44 -1.64
N PRO A 13 -6.26 -9.11 -1.77
CA PRO A 13 -5.16 -8.22 -1.41
C PRO A 13 -4.70 -8.41 0.03
N LEU A 14 -5.62 -8.62 0.96
CA LEU A 14 -5.28 -8.82 2.37
C LEU A 14 -4.43 -10.08 2.60
N LYS A 15 -4.72 -11.17 1.90
CA LYS A 15 -3.89 -12.39 1.92
C LYS A 15 -2.47 -12.15 1.43
N ILE A 16 -2.32 -11.34 0.38
CA ILE A 16 -1.01 -10.99 -0.18
C ILE A 16 -0.22 -10.13 0.81
N LEU A 17 -0.85 -9.14 1.41
CA LEU A 17 -0.21 -8.32 2.45
C LEU A 17 0.24 -9.16 3.65
N LYS A 18 -0.53 -10.19 4.01
CA LYS A 18 -0.13 -11.14 5.04
C LYS A 18 1.14 -11.91 4.65
N LEU A 19 1.27 -12.34 3.39
CA LEU A 19 2.47 -12.98 2.88
C LEU A 19 3.68 -12.03 2.97
N PHE A 20 3.50 -10.77 2.62
CA PHE A 20 4.56 -9.76 2.74
C PHE A 20 4.98 -9.56 4.19
N ALA A 21 4.03 -9.44 5.10
CA ALA A 21 4.31 -9.31 6.54
C ALA A 21 5.07 -10.54 7.08
N LYS A 22 4.65 -11.73 6.70
CA LYS A 22 5.32 -12.99 7.07
C LYS A 22 6.75 -13.08 6.53
N GLY A 23 6.98 -12.57 5.32
CA GLY A 23 8.30 -12.47 4.70
C GLY A 23 9.14 -11.29 5.23
N LYS A 24 8.66 -10.57 6.25
CA LYS A 24 9.32 -9.40 6.84
C LYS A 24 9.62 -8.30 5.82
N ILE A 25 8.75 -8.13 4.84
CA ILE A 25 8.81 -7.05 3.87
C ILE A 25 8.12 -5.84 4.51
N PRO A 26 8.84 -4.74 4.76
CA PRO A 26 8.21 -3.54 5.34
C PRO A 26 7.34 -2.85 4.29
N PHE A 27 6.14 -2.44 4.70
CA PHE A 27 5.25 -1.65 3.84
C PHE A 27 4.34 -0.75 4.66
N VAL A 28 3.86 0.32 4.04
CA VAL A 28 2.83 1.21 4.59
C VAL A 28 1.69 1.27 3.58
N ILE A 29 0.47 1.03 4.03
CA ILE A 29 -0.73 1.16 3.19
C ILE A 29 -1.03 2.64 3.00
N VAL A 30 -1.28 3.04 1.76
CA VAL A 30 -1.64 4.40 1.36
C VAL A 30 -2.94 4.39 0.56
N GLY A 31 -3.30 5.49 -0.05
CA GLY A 31 -4.44 5.57 -0.98
C GLY A 31 -5.80 5.36 -0.33
N GLY A 32 -6.78 4.94 -1.12
CA GLY A 32 -8.17 4.77 -0.70
C GLY A 32 -8.36 3.76 0.44
N ALA A 33 -7.59 2.68 0.45
CA ALA A 33 -7.65 1.68 1.51
C ALA A 33 -7.21 2.25 2.86
N ALA A 34 -6.15 3.06 2.89
CA ALA A 34 -5.70 3.74 4.11
C ALA A 34 -6.76 4.73 4.61
N ILE A 35 -7.39 5.49 3.72
CA ILE A 35 -8.48 6.41 4.07
C ILE A 35 -9.62 5.64 4.74
N ALA A 36 -10.05 4.54 4.14
CA ALA A 36 -11.11 3.68 4.70
C ALA A 36 -10.73 3.11 6.07
N LEU A 37 -9.48 2.72 6.25
CA LEU A 37 -8.97 2.18 7.52
C LEU A 37 -8.84 3.25 8.63
N HIS A 38 -8.83 4.52 8.27
CA HIS A 38 -9.00 5.63 9.24
C HIS A 38 -10.46 5.83 9.67
N GLY A 39 -11.40 5.03 9.18
CA GLY A 39 -12.83 5.14 9.50
C GLY A 39 -13.58 6.13 8.63
N ILE A 40 -13.02 6.56 7.51
CA ILE A 40 -13.69 7.42 6.52
C ILE A 40 -14.45 6.54 5.53
N PRO A 41 -15.74 6.78 5.27
CA PRO A 41 -16.50 6.00 4.28
C PRO A 41 -15.90 6.16 2.87
N ARG A 42 -15.19 5.16 2.43
CA ARG A 42 -14.49 5.13 1.14
C ARG A 42 -14.39 3.69 0.64
N SER A 43 -15.01 3.41 -0.48
CA SER A 43 -14.87 2.12 -1.15
C SER A 43 -13.57 2.08 -1.94
N THR A 44 -12.91 0.93 -1.93
CA THR A 44 -11.74 0.66 -2.78
C THR A 44 -11.69 -0.82 -3.13
N MET A 45 -11.30 -1.11 -4.37
CA MET A 45 -11.08 -2.48 -4.86
C MET A 45 -9.61 -2.86 -4.77
N ASP A 46 -8.72 -1.88 -4.81
CA ASP A 46 -7.29 -2.04 -4.88
C ASP A 46 -6.63 -1.53 -3.60
N ILE A 47 -5.48 -2.07 -3.28
CA ILE A 47 -4.64 -1.59 -2.19
C ILE A 47 -3.39 -0.96 -2.78
N ASP A 48 -3.06 0.23 -2.30
CA ASP A 48 -1.81 0.91 -2.60
C ASP A 48 -0.88 0.76 -1.40
N ILE A 49 0.36 0.34 -1.63
CA ILE A 49 1.41 0.26 -0.60
C ILE A 49 2.68 0.97 -1.05
N VAL A 50 3.41 1.49 -0.08
CA VAL A 50 4.75 2.01 -0.27
C VAL A 50 5.75 1.04 0.36
N VAL A 51 6.83 0.72 -0.35
CA VAL A 51 7.94 -0.11 0.14
C VAL A 51 9.27 0.62 -0.05
N PRO A 52 10.26 0.40 0.82
CA PRO A 52 11.59 0.99 0.62
C PRO A 52 12.34 0.25 -0.49
N ALA A 53 12.98 1.01 -1.37
CA ALA A 53 13.80 0.50 -2.47
C ALA A 53 15.20 0.11 -1.97
N GLU A 54 15.26 -0.87 -1.07
CA GLU A 54 16.50 -1.43 -0.54
C GLU A 54 16.72 -2.84 -1.12
N LEU A 55 17.97 -3.19 -1.38
CA LEU A 55 18.31 -4.45 -2.03
C LEU A 55 17.67 -5.67 -1.34
N ASP A 56 17.79 -5.78 -0.03
CA ASP A 56 17.23 -6.90 0.74
C ASP A 56 15.69 -6.92 0.67
N THR A 57 15.05 -5.78 0.82
CA THR A 57 13.59 -5.66 0.73
C THR A 57 13.09 -6.03 -0.67
N VAL A 58 13.73 -5.52 -1.71
CA VAL A 58 13.37 -5.79 -3.11
C VAL A 58 13.52 -7.27 -3.44
N ASN A 59 14.61 -7.90 -3.00
CA ASN A 59 14.83 -9.33 -3.17
C ASN A 59 13.73 -10.18 -2.52
N ARG A 60 13.37 -9.87 -1.28
CA ARG A 60 12.31 -10.58 -0.56
C ARG A 60 10.94 -10.36 -1.21
N LEU A 61 10.66 -9.12 -1.61
CA LEU A 61 9.41 -8.76 -2.27
C LEU A 61 9.24 -9.52 -3.58
N PHE A 62 10.25 -9.51 -4.44
CA PHE A 62 10.17 -10.18 -5.74
C PHE A 62 10.07 -11.70 -5.59
N SER A 63 10.79 -12.29 -4.63
CA SER A 63 10.63 -13.72 -4.30
C SER A 63 9.22 -14.04 -3.83
N ALA A 64 8.65 -13.24 -2.94
CA ALA A 64 7.29 -13.44 -2.45
C ALA A 64 6.25 -13.32 -3.56
N ILE A 65 6.40 -12.36 -4.47
CA ILE A 65 5.52 -12.18 -5.63
C ILE A 65 5.58 -13.42 -6.52
N GLN A 66 6.78 -13.89 -6.83
CA GLN A 66 7.01 -15.07 -7.69
C GLN A 66 6.46 -16.35 -7.04
N ASP A 67 6.74 -16.58 -5.76
CA ASP A 67 6.27 -17.75 -5.02
C ASP A 67 4.74 -17.79 -4.90
N ALA A 68 4.10 -16.64 -4.82
CA ALA A 68 2.63 -16.53 -4.81
C ALA A 68 2.00 -16.71 -6.20
N GLY A 69 2.80 -16.86 -7.26
CA GLY A 69 2.30 -16.98 -8.63
C GLY A 69 1.65 -15.71 -9.16
N LEU A 70 2.02 -14.56 -8.61
CA LEU A 70 1.52 -13.27 -9.05
C LEU A 70 2.32 -12.74 -10.23
N LEU A 71 1.66 -11.95 -11.05
CA LEU A 71 2.23 -11.34 -12.23
C LEU A 71 2.25 -9.82 -12.08
N SER A 72 3.11 -9.17 -12.82
CA SER A 72 3.07 -7.73 -12.98
C SER A 72 2.94 -7.37 -14.46
N ARG A 73 2.13 -6.36 -14.73
CA ARG A 73 2.07 -5.72 -16.04
C ARG A 73 3.40 -5.02 -16.38
N ASP A 74 4.08 -4.54 -15.35
CA ASP A 74 5.32 -3.76 -15.46
C ASP A 74 6.55 -4.66 -15.30
N LYS A 75 6.73 -5.61 -16.20
CA LYS A 75 7.75 -6.68 -16.11
C LYS A 75 9.18 -6.15 -16.04
N TYR A 76 9.45 -4.97 -16.60
CA TYR A 76 10.77 -4.37 -16.57
C TYR A 76 11.26 -4.07 -15.14
N ILE A 77 10.34 -3.88 -14.20
CA ILE A 77 10.68 -3.63 -12.78
C ILE A 77 11.55 -4.76 -12.22
N PHE A 78 11.27 -6.00 -12.58
CA PHE A 78 12.05 -7.15 -12.12
C PHE A 78 13.50 -7.14 -12.61
N THR A 79 13.79 -6.44 -13.71
CA THR A 79 15.16 -6.30 -14.23
C THR A 79 16.02 -5.35 -13.40
N LEU A 80 15.39 -4.56 -12.52
CA LEU A 80 16.07 -3.58 -11.67
C LEU A 80 16.42 -4.11 -10.28
N ILE A 81 16.27 -5.43 -10.07
CA ILE A 81 16.50 -6.06 -8.76
C ILE A 81 17.88 -5.74 -8.16
N ASP A 82 18.93 -5.73 -9.00
CA ASP A 82 20.30 -5.44 -8.57
C ASP A 82 20.63 -3.95 -8.49
N LYS A 83 19.67 -3.10 -8.85
CA LYS A 83 19.82 -1.64 -8.88
C LYS A 83 18.61 -0.98 -8.21
N PRO A 84 18.36 -1.26 -6.91
CA PRO A 84 17.14 -0.81 -6.24
C PRO A 84 16.95 0.70 -6.22
N ASN A 85 18.02 1.49 -6.27
CA ASN A 85 17.94 2.94 -6.37
C ASN A 85 17.21 3.43 -7.63
N LEU A 86 17.22 2.64 -8.71
CA LEU A 86 16.48 2.97 -9.94
C LEU A 86 14.98 2.70 -9.79
N LEU A 87 14.56 1.98 -8.76
CA LEU A 87 13.15 1.77 -8.45
C LEU A 87 12.52 2.98 -7.77
N ILE A 88 13.29 3.84 -7.13
CA ILE A 88 12.76 5.02 -6.42
C ILE A 88 11.92 5.87 -7.36
N GLY A 89 10.67 6.14 -6.98
CA GLY A 89 9.69 6.85 -7.80
C GLY A 89 8.98 6.00 -8.85
N GLN A 90 9.33 4.72 -8.96
CA GLN A 90 8.64 3.76 -9.82
C GLN A 90 7.51 3.07 -9.05
N TRP A 91 6.59 2.49 -9.77
CA TRP A 91 5.53 1.64 -9.20
C TRP A 91 5.29 0.42 -10.08
N MET A 92 4.71 -0.62 -9.49
CA MET A 92 4.28 -1.80 -10.22
C MET A 92 2.89 -2.23 -9.75
N THR A 93 2.10 -2.77 -10.65
CA THR A 93 0.78 -3.31 -10.35
C THR A 93 0.83 -4.84 -10.34
N LEU A 94 0.38 -5.45 -9.25
CA LEU A 94 0.24 -6.90 -9.15
C LEU A 94 -1.13 -7.35 -9.65
N GLN A 95 -1.13 -8.42 -10.41
CA GLN A 95 -2.33 -9.03 -10.97
C GLN A 95 -2.28 -10.56 -10.84
N ASP A 96 -3.45 -11.18 -10.87
CA ASP A 96 -3.55 -12.62 -10.96
C ASP A 96 -3.36 -13.11 -12.42
N LYS A 97 -3.39 -14.43 -12.61
CA LYS A 97 -3.25 -15.05 -13.96
C LYS A 97 -4.36 -14.66 -14.92
N ARG A 98 -5.50 -14.17 -14.41
CA ARG A 98 -6.64 -13.69 -15.21
C ARG A 98 -6.53 -12.20 -15.57
N GLY A 99 -5.49 -11.53 -15.06
CA GLY A 99 -5.27 -10.11 -15.29
C GLY A 99 -6.02 -9.19 -14.33
N MET A 100 -6.61 -9.72 -13.27
CA MET A 100 -7.24 -8.89 -12.24
C MET A 100 -6.19 -8.22 -11.37
N GLU A 101 -6.17 -6.91 -11.39
CA GLU A 101 -5.25 -6.07 -10.62
C GLU A 101 -5.79 -5.86 -9.21
N PHE A 102 -4.92 -5.89 -8.18
CA PHE A 102 -5.35 -5.73 -6.78
C PHE A 102 -4.37 -5.03 -5.85
N ILE A 103 -3.10 -4.88 -6.20
CA ILE A 103 -2.13 -4.15 -5.40
C ILE A 103 -1.24 -3.31 -6.31
N ASP A 104 -1.11 -2.03 -5.97
CA ASP A 104 -0.10 -1.13 -6.52
C ASP A 104 1.00 -0.95 -5.50
N ILE A 105 2.24 -1.20 -5.91
CA ILE A 105 3.44 -1.07 -5.08
C ILE A 105 4.23 0.13 -5.56
N PHE A 106 4.40 1.12 -4.69
CA PHE A 106 5.21 2.31 -4.93
C PHE A 106 6.54 2.16 -4.21
N PHE A 107 7.62 2.42 -4.93
CA PHE A 107 8.97 2.33 -4.38
C PHE A 107 9.47 3.71 -3.95
N GLU A 108 9.90 3.82 -2.71
CA GLU A 108 10.46 5.04 -2.13
C GLU A 108 11.90 4.83 -1.64
N SER A 109 12.62 5.92 -1.46
CA SER A 109 13.93 5.83 -0.81
C SER A 109 13.77 5.33 0.63
N LYS A 110 14.83 4.74 1.16
CA LYS A 110 14.88 4.30 2.57
C LYS A 110 14.52 5.43 3.54
N GLU A 111 15.04 6.61 3.29
CA GLU A 111 14.88 7.80 4.13
C GLU A 111 13.42 8.26 4.13
N GLU A 112 12.83 8.42 2.96
CA GLU A 112 11.43 8.83 2.81
C GLU A 112 10.47 7.77 3.38
N PHE A 113 10.78 6.50 3.18
CA PHE A 113 9.99 5.41 3.77
C PHE A 113 10.04 5.46 5.31
N LYS A 114 11.21 5.68 5.90
CA LYS A 114 11.36 5.82 7.36
C LYS A 114 10.52 6.96 7.92
N GLU A 115 10.53 8.10 7.25
CA GLU A 115 9.73 9.26 7.66
C GLU A 115 8.23 8.99 7.55
N LEU A 116 7.81 8.33 6.47
CA LEU A 116 6.42 7.89 6.29
C LEU A 116 6.00 6.92 7.41
N LEU A 117 6.82 5.92 7.69
CA LEU A 117 6.57 4.91 8.72
C LEU A 117 6.48 5.53 10.13
N LYS A 118 7.33 6.51 10.41
CA LYS A 118 7.37 7.22 11.69
C LYS A 118 6.05 7.92 12.02
N ARG A 119 5.37 8.47 10.99
CA ARG A 119 4.08 9.15 11.13
C ARG A 119 2.89 8.21 10.97
N ALA A 120 3.13 6.98 10.50
CA ALA A 120 2.09 6.00 10.20
C ALA A 120 1.37 5.51 11.46
N LYS A 121 0.11 5.15 11.30
CA LYS A 121 -0.70 4.55 12.35
C LYS A 121 -0.59 3.03 12.28
N LYS A 122 -0.25 2.39 13.39
CA LYS A 122 -0.26 0.94 13.50
C LYS A 122 -1.69 0.43 13.66
N ILE A 123 -2.08 -0.51 12.81
CA ILE A 123 -3.35 -1.21 12.90
C ILE A 123 -3.09 -2.64 13.39
N LYS A 124 -3.78 -3.01 14.46
CA LYS A 124 -3.75 -4.39 14.95
C LYS A 124 -4.78 -5.21 14.18
N GLY A 125 -4.29 -6.04 13.27
CA GLY A 125 -5.12 -7.00 12.55
C GLY A 125 -5.32 -8.29 13.34
N ILE A 126 -6.27 -9.10 12.91
CA ILE A 126 -6.56 -10.42 13.53
C ILE A 126 -5.37 -11.38 13.35
N LYS A 127 -4.72 -11.33 12.18
CA LYS A 127 -3.65 -12.28 11.81
C LYS A 127 -2.27 -11.66 11.75
N PHE A 128 -2.16 -10.35 11.56
CA PHE A 128 -0.91 -9.61 11.50
C PHE A 128 -1.16 -8.12 11.73
N ASN A 129 -0.14 -7.43 12.19
CA ASN A 129 -0.18 -5.97 12.33
C ASN A 129 0.37 -5.32 11.06
N PHE A 130 -0.14 -4.15 10.73
CA PHE A 130 0.33 -3.37 9.59
C PHE A 130 0.22 -1.88 9.87
N TYR A 131 0.77 -1.07 9.00
CA TYR A 131 0.80 0.39 9.13
C TYR A 131 0.02 1.04 8.00
N ILE A 132 -0.71 2.09 8.33
CA ILE A 132 -1.38 2.96 7.36
C ILE A 132 -0.80 4.36 7.45
N ALA A 133 -0.65 5.04 6.32
CA ALA A 133 -0.14 6.41 6.29
C ALA A 133 -1.02 7.34 7.13
N SER A 134 -0.41 8.36 7.73
CA SER A 134 -1.13 9.38 8.47
C SER A 134 -2.11 10.14 7.57
N LEU A 135 -3.17 10.70 8.14
CA LEU A 135 -4.11 11.54 7.38
C LEU A 135 -3.40 12.73 6.72
N SER A 136 -2.38 13.29 7.39
CA SER A 136 -1.56 14.37 6.82
C SER A 136 -0.80 13.93 5.58
N ASP A 137 -0.16 12.76 5.61
CA ASP A 137 0.56 12.22 4.46
C ASP A 137 -0.39 11.85 3.32
N LEU A 138 -1.54 11.26 3.64
CA LEU A 138 -2.57 10.94 2.64
C LEU A 138 -3.09 12.21 1.95
N GLU A 139 -3.31 13.30 2.69
CA GLU A 139 -3.70 14.58 2.11
C GLU A 139 -2.64 15.11 1.13
N LYS A 140 -1.36 15.06 1.51
CA LYS A 140 -0.25 15.48 0.64
C LYS A 140 -0.19 14.66 -0.65
N MET A 141 -0.31 13.34 -0.54
CA MET A 141 -0.29 12.43 -1.70
C MET A 141 -1.47 12.72 -2.65
N LYS A 142 -2.66 13.00 -2.11
CA LYS A 142 -3.84 13.33 -2.88
C LYS A 142 -3.72 14.68 -3.58
N LYS A 143 -3.09 15.67 -2.96
CA LYS A 143 -2.80 16.96 -3.59
C LYS A 143 -1.87 16.82 -4.80
N ILE A 144 -0.89 15.94 -4.72
CA ILE A 144 0.06 15.70 -5.81
C ILE A 144 -0.64 15.05 -7.01
N SER A 145 -1.48 14.03 -6.79
CA SER A 145 -2.20 13.35 -7.86
C SER A 145 -3.37 14.19 -8.42
N ALA A 146 -4.05 14.97 -7.59
CA ALA A 146 -5.04 16.00 -7.94
C ALA A 146 -6.15 15.59 -8.93
N ARG A 147 -6.51 14.30 -8.98
CA ARG A 147 -7.68 13.83 -9.74
C ARG A 147 -8.97 14.29 -9.05
N ALA A 148 -10.10 14.32 -9.77
CA ALA A 148 -11.41 14.71 -9.19
C ALA A 148 -11.75 13.90 -7.92
N ILE A 149 -11.53 12.59 -7.93
CA ILE A 149 -11.75 11.73 -6.76
C ILE A 149 -10.78 12.06 -5.61
N ASP A 150 -9.55 12.47 -5.93
CA ASP A 150 -8.55 12.85 -4.93
C ASP A 150 -8.94 14.15 -4.22
N LEU A 151 -9.53 15.10 -4.93
CA LEU A 151 -10.04 16.34 -4.34
C LEU A 151 -11.20 16.05 -3.38
N ALA A 152 -12.10 15.13 -3.72
CA ALA A 152 -13.16 14.67 -2.83
C ALA A 152 -12.58 13.99 -1.58
N ASP A 153 -11.57 13.14 -1.75
CA ASP A 153 -10.88 12.48 -0.63
C ASP A 153 -10.22 13.50 0.32
N ILE A 154 -9.63 14.58 -0.21
CA ILE A 154 -9.05 15.66 0.61
C ILE A 154 -10.10 16.29 1.52
N VAL A 155 -11.29 16.56 1.01
CA VAL A 155 -12.40 17.12 1.82
C VAL A 155 -12.71 16.18 2.98
N LEU A 156 -12.88 14.88 2.71
CA LEU A 156 -13.19 13.89 3.74
C LEU A 156 -12.07 13.77 4.79
N ILE A 157 -10.82 13.79 4.35
CA ILE A 157 -9.66 13.76 5.25
C ILE A 157 -9.65 14.98 6.18
N ARG A 158 -9.87 16.17 5.64
CA ARG A 158 -9.91 17.42 6.41
C ARG A 158 -11.04 17.43 7.44
N GLU A 159 -12.21 16.95 7.06
CA GLU A 159 -13.34 16.79 7.99
C GLU A 159 -12.97 15.83 9.13
N LYS A 160 -12.36 14.70 8.85
CA LYS A 160 -11.94 13.73 9.85
C LYS A 160 -10.89 14.31 10.81
N ARG A 161 -9.92 15.06 10.29
CA ARG A 161 -8.89 15.75 11.10
C ARG A 161 -9.49 16.83 11.97
N GLY A 162 -10.48 17.57 11.48
CA GLY A 162 -11.20 18.59 12.24
C GLY A 162 -11.96 18.04 13.44
N LYS A 163 -12.54 16.85 13.32
CA LYS A 163 -13.29 16.18 14.40
C LYS A 163 -12.42 15.64 15.55
N LYS A 164 -11.10 15.53 15.35
CA LYS A 164 -10.13 15.05 16.36
C LYS A 164 -9.61 16.16 17.29
N LYS A 165 -10.04 17.38 17.10
CA LYS A 165 -9.66 18.50 17.96
C LYS A 165 -10.56 18.58 19.19
#